data_4d9981bd47103b7dcb2ea9650b79a7dd
#
_entry.id   4d9981bd47103b7dcb2ea9650b79a7dd
#
_cell.length_a   1.000
_cell.length_b   1.000
_cell.length_c   1.000
_cell.angle_alpha   90.00
_cell.angle_beta   90.00
_cell.angle_gamma   90.00
#
_symmetry.space_group_name_H-M   'P 1'
#
loop_
_entity.id
_entity.type
_entity.pdbx_description
1 polymer ?
#
loop_
_entity_poly.entity_id
_entity_poly.type
_entity_poly.pdbx_seq_one_letter_code
_entity_poly.pdbx_strand_id
1 'polypeptide(L)'
;MEEKKILYKVIEIMPVESGTSQATGREWKSREFVAEEIADVQYPNQVLLRLSGDDVKLIDGVKVGDTVELGFNSRVRSFQTKDGKTMHSQENNCWRVGLRN
;
A
#
# COMPACT_ATOMS: atom_id res chain seq x y z
N MET A 1 -24.51 -0.31 -15.21
CA MET A 1 -24.13 0.44 -14.01
C MET A 1 -22.64 0.74 -14.08
N GLU A 2 -22.30 2.00 -14.14
CA GLU A 2 -20.90 2.38 -14.23
C GLU A 2 -20.24 2.29 -12.85
N GLU A 3 -19.13 1.59 -12.78
CA GLU A 3 -18.33 1.58 -11.57
C GLU A 3 -17.64 2.93 -11.43
N LYS A 4 -17.82 3.55 -10.28
CA LYS A 4 -17.05 4.75 -9.96
C LYS A 4 -15.66 4.34 -9.57
N LYS A 5 -14.70 4.74 -10.37
CA LYS A 5 -13.28 4.54 -10.02
C LYS A 5 -12.88 5.61 -9.04
N ILE A 6 -12.34 5.17 -7.91
CA ILE A 6 -11.81 6.09 -6.90
C ILE A 6 -10.40 6.43 -7.30
N LEU A 7 -10.13 7.72 -7.41
CA LEU A 7 -8.78 8.22 -7.66
C LEU A 7 -8.14 8.64 -6.36
N TYR A 8 -6.84 8.51 -6.29
CA TYR A 8 -6.05 8.83 -5.10
C TYR A 8 -4.94 9.80 -5.46
N LYS A 9 -4.61 10.64 -4.50
CA LYS A 9 -3.44 11.51 -4.57
C LYS A 9 -2.34 10.89 -3.72
N VAL A 10 -1.15 10.75 -4.29
CA VAL A 10 0.00 10.22 -3.54
C VAL A 10 0.49 11.28 -2.55
N ILE A 11 0.50 10.92 -1.27
CA ILE A 11 0.87 11.85 -0.18
C ILE A 11 2.32 11.64 0.23
N GLU A 12 2.76 10.39 0.32
CA GLU A 12 4.11 10.07 0.76
C GLU A 12 4.56 8.76 0.14
N ILE A 13 5.82 8.69 -0.26
CA ILE A 13 6.43 7.46 -0.78
C ILE A 13 7.63 7.15 0.10
N MET A 14 7.60 5.99 0.77
CA MET A 14 8.68 5.56 1.63
C MET A 14 9.77 4.85 0.83
N PRO A 15 11.01 4.77 1.36
CA PRO A 15 12.10 4.07 0.68
C PRO A 15 11.84 2.56 0.56
N VAL A 16 12.47 1.94 -0.42
CA VAL A 16 12.45 0.48 -0.54
C VAL A 16 13.18 -0.14 0.64
N GLU A 17 12.55 -1.10 1.28
CA GLU A 17 13.16 -1.95 2.30
C GLU A 17 13.45 -3.31 1.68
N SER A 18 14.58 -3.89 2.04
CA SER A 18 14.97 -5.20 1.54
C SER A 18 15.72 -5.98 2.60
N GLY A 19 15.74 -7.28 2.46
CA GLY A 19 16.44 -8.16 3.36
C GLY A 19 16.49 -9.57 2.81
N THR A 20 17.06 -10.47 3.61
CA THR A 20 17.16 -11.88 3.28
C THR A 20 16.46 -12.68 4.36
N SER A 21 15.54 -13.56 3.96
CA SER A 21 14.86 -14.44 4.90
C SER A 21 15.84 -15.46 5.45
N GLN A 22 15.97 -15.52 6.76
CA GLN A 22 16.85 -16.50 7.42
C GLN A 22 16.33 -17.93 7.25
N ALA A 23 15.01 -18.09 7.11
CA ALA A 23 14.42 -19.40 7.00
C ALA A 23 14.59 -20.01 5.61
N THR A 24 14.57 -19.21 4.55
CA THR A 24 14.59 -19.70 3.16
C THR A 24 15.80 -19.24 2.38
N GLY A 25 16.57 -18.28 2.87
CA GLY A 25 17.67 -17.67 2.15
C GLY A 25 17.24 -16.79 0.98
N ARG A 26 15.95 -16.56 0.80
CA ARG A 26 15.44 -15.74 -0.30
C ARG A 26 15.51 -14.26 0.04
N GLU A 27 15.87 -13.48 -0.94
CA GLU A 27 15.81 -12.03 -0.83
C GLU A 27 14.37 -11.56 -0.93
N TRP A 28 14.01 -10.57 -0.12
CA TRP A 28 12.72 -9.91 -0.19
C TRP A 28 12.90 -8.41 -0.28
N LYS A 29 11.94 -7.74 -0.86
CA LYS A 29 11.87 -6.28 -0.88
C LYS A 29 10.43 -5.83 -0.79
N SER A 30 10.24 -4.68 -0.18
CA SER A 30 8.94 -4.07 -0.05
C SER A 30 9.07 -2.56 0.00
N ARG A 31 7.98 -1.89 -0.29
CA ARG A 31 7.91 -0.43 -0.24
C ARG A 31 6.49 -0.04 0.12
N GLU A 32 6.37 0.99 0.94
CA GLU A 32 5.06 1.50 1.31
C GLU A 32 4.87 2.91 0.78
N PHE A 33 3.62 3.28 0.57
CA PHE A 33 3.26 4.64 0.23
C PHE A 33 1.88 4.96 0.79
N VAL A 34 1.64 6.25 1.03
CA VAL A 34 0.37 6.74 1.54
C VAL A 34 -0.36 7.45 0.40
N ALA A 35 -1.62 7.13 0.22
CA ALA A 35 -2.48 7.77 -0.76
C ALA A 35 -3.73 8.30 -0.08
N GLU A 36 -4.23 9.42 -0.57
CA GLU A 36 -5.44 10.06 -0.06
C GLU A 36 -6.52 10.03 -1.14
N GLU A 37 -7.69 9.57 -0.76
CA GLU A 37 -8.85 9.52 -1.64
C GLU A 37 -9.20 10.93 -2.11
N ILE A 38 -9.35 11.09 -3.44
CA ILE A 38 -9.79 12.37 -4.01
C ILE A 38 -11.30 12.41 -3.93
N ALA A 39 -11.80 13.13 -2.94
CA ALA A 39 -13.24 13.25 -2.68
C ALA A 39 -13.55 14.65 -2.18
N ASP A 40 -14.74 15.12 -2.51
CA ASP A 40 -15.21 16.43 -2.07
C ASP A 40 -15.77 16.34 -0.66
N VAL A 41 -14.87 16.06 0.29
CA VAL A 41 -15.20 15.94 1.71
C VAL A 41 -14.14 16.65 2.54
N GLN A 42 -14.50 17.05 3.75
CA GLN A 42 -13.59 17.78 4.63
C GLN A 42 -12.40 16.94 5.07
N TYR A 43 -12.61 15.65 5.32
CA TYR A 43 -11.58 14.74 5.80
C TYR A 43 -11.52 13.50 4.91
N PRO A 44 -10.81 13.58 3.76
CA PRO A 44 -10.68 12.41 2.88
C PRO A 44 -9.97 11.26 3.56
N ASN A 45 -10.35 10.05 3.20
CA ASN A 45 -9.72 8.85 3.74
C ASN A 45 -8.32 8.68 3.16
N GLN A 46 -7.39 8.26 4.02
CA GLN A 46 -6.04 7.91 3.61
C GLN A 46 -5.83 6.41 3.77
N VAL A 47 -5.03 5.83 2.89
CA VAL A 47 -4.68 4.42 2.95
C VAL A 47 -3.16 4.27 2.88
N LEU A 48 -2.65 3.34 3.66
CA LEU A 48 -1.25 2.93 3.61
C LEU A 48 -1.17 1.67 2.75
N LEU A 49 -0.42 1.75 1.67
CA LEU A 49 -0.33 0.67 0.69
C LEU A 49 1.06 0.06 0.71
N ARG A 50 1.11 -1.24 0.50
CA ARG A 50 2.36 -1.99 0.47
C ARG A 50 2.56 -2.62 -0.90
N LEU A 51 3.76 -2.44 -1.44
CA LEU A 51 4.22 -3.08 -2.66
C LEU A 51 5.29 -4.10 -2.28
N SER A 52 5.20 -5.31 -2.80
CA SER A 52 6.14 -6.39 -2.45
C SER A 52 6.72 -7.02 -3.69
N GLY A 53 7.97 -7.48 -3.60
CA GLY A 53 8.65 -8.16 -4.70
C GLY A 53 8.74 -7.28 -5.94
N ASP A 54 8.36 -7.82 -7.08
CA ASP A 54 8.42 -7.08 -8.34
C ASP A 54 7.46 -5.90 -8.40
N ASP A 55 6.41 -5.92 -7.58
CA ASP A 55 5.43 -4.83 -7.56
C ASP A 55 5.99 -3.54 -6.98
N VAL A 56 7.14 -3.59 -6.33
CA VAL A 56 7.85 -2.39 -5.84
C VAL A 56 8.07 -1.40 -6.99
N LYS A 57 8.20 -1.89 -8.22
CA LYS A 57 8.41 -1.06 -9.41
C LYS A 57 7.17 -0.29 -9.84
N LEU A 58 5.99 -0.67 -9.37
CA LEU A 58 4.73 -0.04 -9.80
C LEU A 58 4.67 1.45 -9.47
N ILE A 59 5.40 1.88 -8.44
CA ILE A 59 5.42 3.28 -8.01
C ILE A 59 6.58 4.07 -8.65
N ASP A 60 7.44 3.40 -9.43
CA ASP A 60 8.52 4.09 -10.14
C ASP A 60 7.91 5.06 -11.15
N GLY A 61 8.41 6.28 -11.19
CA GLY A 61 7.87 7.32 -12.05
C GLY A 61 6.67 8.06 -11.46
N VAL A 62 6.14 7.62 -10.33
CA VAL A 62 5.09 8.32 -9.62
C VAL A 62 5.71 9.21 -8.56
N LYS A 63 5.22 10.43 -8.44
CA LYS A 63 5.73 11.43 -7.50
C LYS A 63 4.65 11.80 -6.50
N VAL A 64 5.08 12.28 -5.35
CA VAL A 64 4.16 12.87 -4.36
C VAL A 64 3.36 13.98 -5.05
N GLY A 65 2.06 13.97 -4.87
CA GLY A 65 1.14 14.90 -5.51
C GLY A 65 0.49 14.36 -6.78
N ASP A 66 0.99 13.28 -7.34
CA ASP A 66 0.40 12.67 -8.53
C ASP A 66 -0.94 12.01 -8.22
N THR A 67 -1.80 11.99 -9.23
CA THR A 67 -3.09 11.30 -9.16
C THR A 67 -2.94 9.91 -9.75
N VAL A 68 -3.40 8.91 -9.00
CA VAL A 68 -3.27 7.50 -9.39
C VAL A 68 -4.59 6.76 -9.21
N GLU A 69 -4.74 5.71 -10.00
CA GLU A 69 -5.78 4.70 -9.85
C GLU A 69 -5.10 3.47 -9.24
N LEU A 70 -5.68 2.94 -8.16
CA LEU A 70 -5.04 1.87 -7.39
C LEU A 70 -5.90 0.60 -7.39
N GLY A 71 -5.21 -0.54 -7.46
CA GLY A 71 -5.82 -1.84 -7.17
C GLY A 71 -5.10 -2.45 -5.97
N PHE A 72 -5.83 -2.78 -4.92
CA PHE A 72 -5.24 -3.37 -3.74
C PHE A 72 -6.25 -4.25 -3.01
N ASN A 73 -5.71 -5.17 -2.21
CA ASN A 73 -6.49 -6.05 -1.36
C ASN A 73 -6.19 -5.75 0.10
N SER A 74 -7.24 -5.65 0.92
CA SER A 74 -7.09 -5.44 2.35
C SER A 74 -7.19 -6.77 3.08
N ARG A 75 -6.27 -7.04 3.98
CA ARG A 75 -6.26 -8.23 4.82
C ARG A 75 -6.02 -7.86 6.27
N VAL A 76 -6.64 -8.61 7.15
CA VAL A 76 -6.39 -8.50 8.58
C VAL A 76 -5.60 -9.72 9.02
N ARG A 77 -4.48 -9.50 9.68
CA ARG A 77 -3.71 -10.54 10.34
C ARG A 77 -3.99 -10.47 11.84
N SER A 78 -4.24 -11.62 12.42
CA SER A 78 -4.45 -11.72 13.85
C SER A 78 -3.31 -12.55 14.45
N PHE A 79 -2.77 -12.08 15.57
CA PHE A 79 -1.70 -12.79 16.26
C PHE A 79 -1.86 -12.60 17.76
N GLN A 80 -1.29 -13.54 18.51
CA GLN A 80 -1.30 -13.47 19.95
C GLN A 80 0.03 -12.99 20.48
N THR A 81 -0.02 -12.06 21.43
CA THR A 81 1.18 -11.59 22.12
C THR A 81 1.53 -12.60 23.22
N LYS A 82 2.73 -12.43 23.80
CA LYS A 82 3.19 -13.27 24.91
C LYS A 82 2.25 -13.18 26.12
N ASP A 83 1.53 -12.07 26.26
CA ASP A 83 0.60 -11.84 27.36
C ASP A 83 -0.77 -12.49 27.11
N GLY A 84 -0.95 -13.19 25.99
CA GLY A 84 -2.21 -13.83 25.66
C GLY A 84 -3.23 -12.89 25.03
N LYS A 85 -2.85 -11.67 24.69
CA LYS A 85 -3.74 -10.73 24.00
C LYS A 85 -3.77 -11.00 22.52
N THR A 86 -4.95 -10.90 21.93
CA THR A 86 -5.10 -10.99 20.48
C THR A 86 -4.95 -9.60 19.88
N MET A 87 -4.02 -9.48 18.92
CA MET A 87 -3.78 -8.24 18.21
C MET A 87 -4.18 -8.40 16.75
N HIS A 88 -4.64 -7.32 16.15
CA HIS A 88 -5.01 -7.29 14.74
C HIS A 88 -4.20 -6.25 14.01
N SER A 89 -3.73 -6.61 12.82
CA SER A 89 -3.00 -5.71 11.94
C SER A 89 -3.64 -5.75 10.57
N GLN A 90 -3.85 -4.58 9.99
CA GLN A 90 -4.41 -4.48 8.64
C GLN A 90 -3.30 -4.20 7.63
N GLU A 91 -3.31 -4.96 6.53
CA GLU A 91 -2.39 -4.77 5.42
C GLU A 91 -3.19 -4.50 4.14
N ASN A 92 -2.75 -3.51 3.38
CA ASN A 92 -3.30 -3.22 2.06
C ASN A 92 -2.21 -3.53 1.03
N ASN A 93 -2.35 -4.66 0.36
CA ASN A 93 -1.38 -5.12 -0.63
C ASN A 93 -1.77 -4.61 -2.00
N CYS A 94 -0.97 -3.71 -2.54
CA CYS A 94 -1.22 -3.06 -3.82
C CYS A 94 -0.62 -3.89 -4.95
N TRP A 95 -1.40 -4.11 -6.00
CA TRP A 95 -0.98 -4.87 -7.17
C TRP A 95 -1.11 -4.09 -8.47
N ARG A 96 -1.66 -2.89 -8.41
CA ARG A 96 -1.82 -2.04 -9.60
C ARG A 96 -1.73 -0.57 -9.21
N VAL A 97 -0.94 0.18 -9.96
CA VAL A 97 -0.85 1.64 -9.85
C VAL A 97 -0.93 2.20 -11.27
N GLY A 98 -1.97 2.97 -11.54
CA GLY A 98 -2.16 3.64 -12.84
C GLY A 98 -2.06 5.14 -12.69
N LEU A 99 -1.07 5.75 -13.33
CA LEU A 99 -0.89 7.21 -13.30
C LEU A 99 -1.98 7.89 -14.13
N ARG A 100 -2.63 8.91 -13.56
CA ARG A 100 -3.77 9.62 -14.14
C ARG A 100 -3.60 11.15 -14.20
N ASN A 101 -2.41 11.62 -14.26
CA ASN A 101 -2.15 13.07 -14.39
C ASN A 101 -2.55 13.60 -15.77
#